data_524521663eb6e7374cfd1d1c953ee9f2
#
_entry.id   524521663eb6e7374cfd1d1c953ee9f2
#
_cell.length_a   1.000
_cell.length_b   1.000
_cell.length_c   1.000
_cell.angle_alpha   90.00
_cell.angle_beta   90.00
_cell.angle_gamma   90.00
#
_symmetry.space_group_name_H-M   'P 1'
#
loop_
_entity.id
_entity.type
_entity.pdbx_description
1 polymer ?
#
loop_
_entity_poly.entity_id
_entity_poly.type
_entity_poly.pdbx_seq_one_letter_code
_entity_poly.pdbx_strand_id
1 'polypeptide(L)'
;MAHKELKFNEDARRALERGVNVLADAVKVTLGPKGRYVVLDKKFGAPTITNDGVTIAREIEVEDVFENQGAQLVREVATATNDVAGDGTTTATLLAQIIVRQGLKNVAAGSNPLALKRGIEKAVDDVVKNIASQSKEVSGKDQIARVATISAGDDEIGDVIADAIEKVGKDGVVNVEEGQTFGMDLEFTEGMQFDKGYISPYMVTDQDRMEATLEDPYILIANSKIGSVRDVLPVLEAVIQSGKPILIIAEDVEGESLATLVVNKLRGTFTGVAVKAPGFGDRRKRMLEDIAILTNAEVITEDMGLKLENTQLSQLGRARRVVVAKDTTTIVDGAGDAAAIKGRINQIKAEIENTDSDFDREKLQERLAKLSGGVAVVKVGAATETEMKEKKHRVEDALQATRAALEEGIVPGGGVALLEASKAVTINASGTSADGSDDERTGARIVLRALEEPLRQLAENAGLEGSVVVNDVRKAKKGQGLNAASNEIVDLVAAGIIDPAMVTRSALQNAASIAKNILTTEAIVAEVPEKEGAGGGGGGMPDMSGMM
;
A
#
# COMPACT_ATOMS: atom_id res chain seq x y z
N MET A 1 0.24 28.65 -22.88
CA MET A 1 -0.68 28.00 -21.91
C MET A 1 -1.21 26.76 -22.58
N ALA A 2 -1.07 25.61 -21.95
CA ALA A 2 -1.67 24.39 -22.46
C ALA A 2 -3.19 24.60 -22.63
N HIS A 3 -3.69 24.25 -23.81
CA HIS A 3 -5.13 24.32 -24.07
C HIS A 3 -5.83 23.13 -23.44
N LYS A 4 -7.00 23.36 -22.81
CA LYS A 4 -7.85 22.29 -22.29
C LYS A 4 -8.88 21.90 -23.34
N GLU A 5 -8.99 20.63 -23.61
CA GLU A 5 -10.01 20.03 -24.45
C GLU A 5 -11.07 19.35 -23.58
N LEU A 6 -12.32 19.39 -24.01
CA LEU A 6 -13.44 18.82 -23.29
C LEU A 6 -14.14 17.76 -24.16
N LYS A 7 -14.47 16.63 -23.54
CA LYS A 7 -15.42 15.65 -24.09
C LYS A 7 -16.63 15.56 -23.18
N PHE A 8 -17.79 15.30 -23.74
CA PHE A 8 -19.07 15.28 -23.03
C PHE A 8 -19.82 13.98 -23.32
N ASN A 9 -20.79 13.69 -22.46
CA ASN A 9 -21.78 12.62 -22.67
C ASN A 9 -21.14 11.25 -22.95
N GLU A 10 -21.62 10.58 -23.96
CA GLU A 10 -21.20 9.24 -24.40
C GLU A 10 -19.72 9.20 -24.78
N ASP A 11 -19.20 10.21 -25.47
CA ASP A 11 -17.79 10.26 -25.91
C ASP A 11 -16.82 10.31 -24.72
N ALA A 12 -17.19 11.06 -23.67
CA ALA A 12 -16.45 11.09 -22.42
C ALA A 12 -16.43 9.71 -21.76
N ARG A 13 -17.60 9.11 -21.57
CA ARG A 13 -17.73 7.78 -20.92
C ARG A 13 -17.02 6.67 -21.68
N ARG A 14 -17.10 6.66 -23.03
CA ARG A 14 -16.40 5.68 -23.87
C ARG A 14 -14.88 5.83 -23.81
N ALA A 15 -14.36 7.06 -23.74
CA ALA A 15 -12.94 7.29 -23.59
C ALA A 15 -12.44 6.71 -22.24
N LEU A 16 -13.15 7.01 -21.14
CA LEU A 16 -12.82 6.44 -19.82
C LEU A 16 -12.89 4.91 -19.84
N GLU A 17 -13.95 4.30 -20.44
CA GLU A 17 -14.09 2.85 -20.52
C GLU A 17 -12.91 2.20 -21.27
N ARG A 18 -12.44 2.80 -22.36
CA ARG A 18 -11.28 2.26 -23.10
C ARG A 18 -10.02 2.29 -22.25
N GLY A 19 -9.74 3.39 -21.54
CA GLY A 19 -8.60 3.48 -20.63
C GLY A 19 -8.68 2.46 -19.49
N VAL A 20 -9.85 2.32 -18.87
CA VAL A 20 -10.12 1.27 -17.86
C VAL A 20 -9.80 -0.11 -18.40
N ASN A 21 -10.27 -0.43 -19.62
CA ASN A 21 -10.06 -1.74 -20.23
C ASN A 21 -8.59 -2.00 -20.55
N VAL A 22 -7.85 -1.03 -21.09
CA VAL A 22 -6.43 -1.19 -21.42
C VAL A 22 -5.63 -1.60 -20.18
N LEU A 23 -5.82 -0.89 -19.06
CA LEU A 23 -5.11 -1.21 -17.83
C LEU A 23 -5.57 -2.54 -17.23
N ALA A 24 -6.88 -2.75 -17.10
CA ALA A 24 -7.42 -3.96 -16.47
C ALA A 24 -7.10 -5.23 -17.27
N ASP A 25 -7.09 -5.17 -18.61
CA ASP A 25 -6.76 -6.31 -19.46
C ASP A 25 -5.29 -6.71 -19.34
N ALA A 26 -4.38 -5.76 -19.08
CA ALA A 26 -2.98 -6.05 -18.82
C ALA A 26 -2.77 -6.67 -17.41
N VAL A 27 -3.54 -6.22 -16.40
CA VAL A 27 -3.39 -6.69 -15.03
C VAL A 27 -4.05 -8.05 -14.80
N LYS A 28 -5.27 -8.29 -15.31
CA LYS A 28 -6.06 -9.50 -15.00
C LYS A 28 -5.41 -10.84 -15.41
N VAL A 29 -4.47 -10.82 -16.37
CA VAL A 29 -3.75 -12.02 -16.81
C VAL A 29 -2.84 -12.60 -15.73
N THR A 30 -2.52 -11.82 -14.71
CA THR A 30 -1.66 -12.23 -13.59
C THR A 30 -2.42 -12.94 -12.47
N LEU A 31 -3.76 -12.97 -12.51
CA LEU A 31 -4.58 -13.46 -11.42
C LEU A 31 -4.44 -14.96 -11.20
N GLY A 32 -4.10 -15.33 -9.96
CA GLY A 32 -4.10 -16.71 -9.47
C GLY A 32 -2.85 -17.53 -9.81
N PRO A 33 -2.78 -18.80 -9.36
CA PRO A 33 -1.57 -19.64 -9.42
C PRO A 33 -1.15 -20.02 -10.85
N LYS A 34 -2.04 -19.87 -11.83
CA LYS A 34 -1.73 -20.03 -13.27
C LYS A 34 -1.75 -18.69 -14.01
N GLY A 35 -1.70 -17.58 -13.26
CA GLY A 35 -1.48 -16.24 -13.79
C GLY A 35 -0.12 -16.13 -14.50
N ARG A 36 -0.02 -15.19 -15.43
CA ARG A 36 1.17 -14.97 -16.24
C ARG A 36 1.86 -13.68 -15.84
N TYR A 37 3.12 -13.57 -16.18
CA TYR A 37 3.91 -12.36 -15.96
C TYR A 37 3.70 -11.34 -17.08
N VAL A 38 3.87 -10.07 -16.74
CA VAL A 38 3.90 -8.94 -17.67
C VAL A 38 5.32 -8.39 -17.71
N VAL A 39 5.78 -8.04 -18.91
CA VAL A 39 7.07 -7.40 -19.12
C VAL A 39 6.86 -5.90 -19.23
N LEU A 40 7.50 -5.14 -18.36
CA LEU A 40 7.45 -3.68 -18.32
C LEU A 40 8.74 -3.10 -18.85
N ASP A 41 8.68 -2.20 -19.83
CA ASP A 41 9.83 -1.47 -20.33
C ASP A 41 10.32 -0.46 -19.31
N LYS A 42 11.61 -0.26 -19.21
CA LYS A 42 12.21 0.79 -18.37
C LYS A 42 13.05 1.73 -19.22
N LYS A 43 12.90 3.03 -18.96
CA LYS A 43 13.73 4.06 -19.65
C LYS A 43 15.23 3.87 -19.42
N PHE A 44 15.61 3.27 -18.29
CA PHE A 44 17.00 2.96 -17.94
C PHE A 44 17.05 1.57 -17.30
N GLY A 45 17.96 0.73 -17.76
CA GLY A 45 18.19 -0.63 -17.25
C GLY A 45 17.46 -1.72 -18.05
N ALA A 46 17.37 -2.91 -17.49
CA ALA A 46 16.68 -4.04 -18.09
C ALA A 46 15.15 -3.94 -17.86
N PRO A 47 14.32 -4.49 -18.78
CA PRO A 47 12.88 -4.60 -18.54
C PRO A 47 12.57 -5.35 -17.24
N THR A 48 11.51 -4.96 -16.56
CA THR A 48 11.03 -5.64 -15.36
C THR A 48 10.00 -6.69 -15.75
N ILE A 49 10.13 -7.90 -15.20
CA ILE A 49 9.14 -8.97 -15.35
C ILE A 49 8.43 -9.12 -14.01
N THR A 50 7.12 -8.92 -13.98
CA THR A 50 6.34 -8.96 -12.74
C THR A 50 4.95 -9.51 -12.97
N ASN A 51 4.34 -10.04 -11.93
CA ASN A 51 2.92 -10.39 -11.84
C ASN A 51 2.17 -9.53 -10.80
N ASP A 52 2.86 -8.60 -10.16
CA ASP A 52 2.24 -7.68 -9.20
C ASP A 52 1.34 -6.66 -9.92
N GLY A 53 0.05 -6.66 -9.54
CA GLY A 53 -0.97 -5.84 -10.19
C GLY A 53 -0.77 -4.34 -9.99
N VAL A 54 -0.30 -3.88 -8.84
CA VAL A 54 -0.07 -2.45 -8.59
C VAL A 54 1.13 -1.93 -9.37
N THR A 55 2.22 -2.69 -9.43
CA THR A 55 3.39 -2.35 -10.24
C THR A 55 3.03 -2.24 -11.73
N ILE A 56 2.26 -3.20 -12.26
CA ILE A 56 1.80 -3.13 -13.65
C ILE A 56 0.91 -1.90 -13.86
N ALA A 57 -0.04 -1.65 -12.95
CA ALA A 57 -0.98 -0.54 -13.07
C ALA A 57 -0.29 0.83 -13.06
N ARG A 58 0.81 0.97 -12.32
CA ARG A 58 1.59 2.22 -12.25
C ARG A 58 2.31 2.55 -13.55
N GLU A 59 2.78 1.55 -14.28
CA GLU A 59 3.56 1.73 -15.52
C GLU A 59 2.70 1.92 -16.78
N ILE A 60 1.39 1.63 -16.72
CA ILE A 60 0.51 1.75 -17.88
C ILE A 60 0.10 3.20 -18.10
N GLU A 61 0.52 3.75 -19.23
CA GLU A 61 0.08 5.03 -19.78
C GLU A 61 -0.48 4.85 -21.19
N VAL A 62 -1.53 5.60 -21.50
CA VAL A 62 -2.23 5.54 -22.79
C VAL A 62 -2.00 6.87 -23.52
N GLU A 63 -1.73 6.81 -24.83
CA GLU A 63 -1.39 7.99 -25.64
C GLU A 63 -2.55 9.01 -25.70
N ASP A 64 -3.80 8.54 -25.83
CA ASP A 64 -4.98 9.43 -25.79
C ASP A 64 -5.19 9.95 -24.35
N VAL A 65 -5.07 11.26 -24.18
CA VAL A 65 -5.16 11.92 -22.86
C VAL A 65 -6.48 11.68 -22.13
N PHE A 66 -7.59 11.44 -22.85
CA PHE A 66 -8.89 11.14 -22.26
C PHE A 66 -9.00 9.66 -21.85
N GLU A 67 -8.47 8.75 -22.65
CA GLU A 67 -8.38 7.34 -22.30
C GLU A 67 -7.43 7.15 -21.13
N ASN A 68 -6.32 7.90 -21.10
CA ASN A 68 -5.36 7.86 -20.00
C ASN A 68 -5.99 8.25 -18.65
N GLN A 69 -6.96 9.18 -18.63
CA GLN A 69 -7.70 9.46 -17.39
C GLN A 69 -8.48 8.24 -16.88
N GLY A 70 -9.05 7.43 -17.77
CA GLY A 70 -9.68 6.15 -17.41
C GLY A 70 -8.69 5.15 -16.80
N ALA A 71 -7.52 5.03 -17.41
CA ALA A 71 -6.44 4.19 -16.88
C ALA A 71 -5.96 4.69 -15.51
N GLN A 72 -5.76 6.00 -15.34
CA GLN A 72 -5.36 6.60 -14.05
C GLN A 72 -6.38 6.37 -12.94
N LEU A 73 -7.69 6.43 -13.23
CA LEU A 73 -8.73 6.15 -12.25
C LEU A 73 -8.69 4.68 -11.76
N VAL A 74 -8.40 3.73 -12.64
CA VAL A 74 -8.25 2.33 -12.22
C VAL A 74 -6.89 2.07 -11.56
N ARG A 75 -5.84 2.79 -11.94
CA ARG A 75 -4.57 2.81 -11.20
C ARG A 75 -4.80 3.19 -9.74
N GLU A 76 -5.64 4.21 -9.48
CA GLU A 76 -6.02 4.60 -8.12
C GLU A 76 -6.70 3.47 -7.35
N VAL A 77 -7.55 2.66 -8.02
CA VAL A 77 -8.15 1.46 -7.38
C VAL A 77 -7.08 0.47 -6.92
N ALA A 78 -6.10 0.17 -7.78
CA ALA A 78 -5.01 -0.73 -7.44
C ALA A 78 -4.16 -0.17 -6.29
N THR A 79 -3.78 1.11 -6.36
CA THR A 79 -2.95 1.77 -5.35
C THR A 79 -3.66 1.83 -4.00
N ALA A 80 -4.92 2.28 -3.95
CA ALA A 80 -5.69 2.35 -2.71
C ALA A 80 -5.92 0.96 -2.08
N THR A 81 -6.02 -0.09 -2.89
CA THR A 81 -6.16 -1.46 -2.38
C THR A 81 -4.85 -1.96 -1.80
N ASN A 82 -3.73 -1.68 -2.46
CA ASN A 82 -2.39 -1.99 -1.96
C ASN A 82 -2.10 -1.26 -0.63
N ASP A 83 -2.40 0.03 -0.56
CA ASP A 83 -2.15 0.87 0.64
C ASP A 83 -2.92 0.36 1.87
N VAL A 84 -4.10 -0.23 1.69
CA VAL A 84 -4.94 -0.72 2.80
C VAL A 84 -4.65 -2.16 3.17
N ALA A 85 -4.46 -3.04 2.18
CA ALA A 85 -4.47 -4.48 2.40
C ALA A 85 -3.21 -5.20 1.89
N GLY A 86 -2.34 -4.52 1.17
CA GLY A 86 -1.08 -5.04 0.62
C GLY A 86 -1.22 -6.11 -0.45
N ASP A 87 -2.45 -6.49 -0.78
CA ASP A 87 -2.77 -7.53 -1.77
C ASP A 87 -4.14 -7.25 -2.40
N GLY A 88 -4.55 -8.07 -3.39
CA GLY A 88 -5.87 -7.98 -4.03
C GLY A 88 -5.98 -6.90 -5.10
N THR A 89 -4.88 -6.29 -5.51
CA THR A 89 -4.82 -5.22 -6.52
C THR A 89 -5.37 -5.65 -7.87
N THR A 90 -5.05 -6.87 -8.31
CA THR A 90 -5.57 -7.48 -9.54
C THR A 90 -7.08 -7.71 -9.45
N THR A 91 -7.55 -8.25 -8.33
CA THR A 91 -8.99 -8.47 -8.09
C THR A 91 -9.77 -7.16 -8.09
N ALA A 92 -9.24 -6.12 -7.43
CA ALA A 92 -9.86 -4.80 -7.38
C ALA A 92 -9.97 -4.17 -8.77
N THR A 93 -8.91 -4.23 -9.56
CA THR A 93 -8.84 -3.73 -10.93
C THR A 93 -9.86 -4.43 -11.83
N LEU A 94 -9.96 -5.75 -11.72
CA LEU A 94 -10.93 -6.56 -12.47
C LEU A 94 -12.37 -6.22 -12.07
N LEU A 95 -12.67 -6.12 -10.79
CA LEU A 95 -13.99 -5.73 -10.29
C LEU A 95 -14.39 -4.34 -10.79
N ALA A 96 -13.47 -3.37 -10.76
CA ALA A 96 -13.69 -2.02 -11.28
C ALA A 96 -14.04 -2.06 -12.78
N GLN A 97 -13.28 -2.79 -13.59
CA GLN A 97 -13.55 -2.97 -15.02
C GLN A 97 -14.98 -3.46 -15.27
N ILE A 98 -15.40 -4.50 -14.57
CA ILE A 98 -16.71 -5.10 -14.80
C ILE A 98 -17.85 -4.21 -14.34
N ILE A 99 -17.71 -3.54 -13.18
CA ILE A 99 -18.72 -2.60 -12.70
C ILE A 99 -18.85 -1.43 -13.68
N VAL A 100 -17.76 -0.85 -14.16
CA VAL A 100 -17.76 0.22 -15.16
C VAL A 100 -18.41 -0.26 -16.46
N ARG A 101 -17.96 -1.38 -17.00
CA ARG A 101 -18.45 -1.92 -18.28
C ARG A 101 -19.95 -2.26 -18.25
N GLN A 102 -20.44 -2.89 -17.16
CA GLN A 102 -21.85 -3.20 -17.03
C GLN A 102 -22.67 -1.94 -16.72
N GLY A 103 -22.13 -1.04 -15.89
CA GLY A 103 -22.79 0.22 -15.56
C GLY A 103 -22.98 1.11 -16.79
N LEU A 104 -21.93 1.34 -17.59
CA LEU A 104 -22.01 2.16 -18.81
C LEU A 104 -22.97 1.59 -19.86
N LYS A 105 -23.08 0.26 -19.99
CA LYS A 105 -24.11 -0.36 -20.85
C LYS A 105 -25.53 0.01 -20.43
N ASN A 106 -25.79 0.05 -19.10
CA ASN A 106 -27.10 0.41 -18.58
C ASN A 106 -27.36 1.92 -18.68
N VAL A 107 -26.34 2.77 -18.49
CA VAL A 107 -26.44 4.23 -18.71
C VAL A 107 -26.76 4.51 -20.18
N ALA A 108 -26.07 3.86 -21.12
CA ALA A 108 -26.35 4.00 -22.55
C ALA A 108 -27.77 3.48 -22.93
N ALA A 109 -28.31 2.51 -22.17
CA ALA A 109 -29.68 2.03 -22.31
C ALA A 109 -30.74 2.95 -21.66
N GLY A 110 -30.33 4.09 -21.04
CA GLY A 110 -31.22 5.08 -20.47
C GLY A 110 -31.46 5.00 -18.96
N SER A 111 -30.74 4.12 -18.24
CA SER A 111 -30.80 4.07 -16.78
C SER A 111 -30.22 5.35 -16.16
N ASN A 112 -30.80 5.80 -15.05
CA ASN A 112 -30.34 6.97 -14.32
C ASN A 112 -29.01 6.66 -13.57
N PRO A 113 -27.90 7.32 -13.88
CA PRO A 113 -26.59 7.03 -13.29
C PRO A 113 -26.56 7.19 -11.78
N LEU A 114 -27.28 8.17 -11.22
CA LEU A 114 -27.34 8.43 -9.78
C LEU A 114 -28.14 7.33 -9.05
N ALA A 115 -29.17 6.77 -9.69
CA ALA A 115 -29.92 5.64 -9.12
C ALA A 115 -29.10 4.35 -9.19
N LEU A 116 -28.40 4.09 -10.31
CA LEU A 116 -27.42 2.99 -10.41
C LEU A 116 -26.38 3.08 -9.30
N LYS A 117 -25.79 4.27 -9.08
CA LYS A 117 -24.82 4.51 -8.02
C LYS A 117 -25.36 4.10 -6.65
N ARG A 118 -26.57 4.55 -6.27
CA ARG A 118 -27.19 4.15 -4.98
C ARG A 118 -27.41 2.65 -4.86
N GLY A 119 -27.82 2.00 -5.95
CA GLY A 119 -27.99 0.55 -5.99
C GLY A 119 -26.68 -0.22 -5.83
N ILE A 120 -25.59 0.27 -6.45
CA ILE A 120 -24.24 -0.28 -6.28
C ILE A 120 -23.80 -0.12 -4.81
N GLU A 121 -23.93 1.07 -4.21
CA GLU A 121 -23.53 1.35 -2.83
C GLU A 121 -24.21 0.40 -1.84
N LYS A 122 -25.54 0.28 -1.92
CA LYS A 122 -26.30 -0.64 -1.06
C LYS A 122 -25.87 -2.10 -1.21
N ALA A 123 -25.69 -2.56 -2.44
CA ALA A 123 -25.26 -3.93 -2.71
C ALA A 123 -23.86 -4.22 -2.18
N VAL A 124 -22.92 -3.27 -2.34
CA VAL A 124 -21.57 -3.39 -1.80
C VAL A 124 -21.58 -3.46 -0.28
N ASP A 125 -22.37 -2.61 0.39
CA ASP A 125 -22.51 -2.64 1.84
C ASP A 125 -23.04 -3.99 2.37
N ASP A 126 -24.03 -4.59 1.68
CA ASP A 126 -24.55 -5.91 2.04
C ASP A 126 -23.51 -7.01 1.84
N VAL A 127 -22.74 -6.95 0.74
CA VAL A 127 -21.65 -7.90 0.46
C VAL A 127 -20.54 -7.79 1.50
N VAL A 128 -20.13 -6.58 1.85
CA VAL A 128 -19.07 -6.33 2.85
C VAL A 128 -19.48 -6.89 4.22
N LYS A 129 -20.71 -6.64 4.67
CA LYS A 129 -21.24 -7.24 5.90
C LYS A 129 -21.23 -8.76 5.85
N ASN A 130 -21.55 -9.34 4.70
CA ASN A 130 -21.53 -10.78 4.55
C ASN A 130 -20.11 -11.36 4.56
N ILE A 131 -19.14 -10.71 3.90
CA ILE A 131 -17.72 -11.09 3.96
C ILE A 131 -17.25 -11.10 5.42
N ALA A 132 -17.54 -10.06 6.19
CA ALA A 132 -17.23 -10.01 7.62
C ALA A 132 -17.85 -11.17 8.40
N SER A 133 -19.10 -11.56 8.08
CA SER A 133 -19.76 -12.70 8.71
C SER A 133 -19.22 -14.08 8.31
N GLN A 134 -18.53 -14.17 7.17
CA GLN A 134 -17.85 -15.38 6.71
C GLN A 134 -16.47 -15.53 7.32
N SER A 135 -15.89 -14.42 7.77
CA SER A 135 -14.51 -14.38 8.28
C SER A 135 -14.33 -15.30 9.48
N LYS A 136 -13.18 -15.96 9.51
CA LYS A 136 -12.69 -16.78 10.63
C LYS A 136 -11.38 -16.21 11.11
N GLU A 137 -11.23 -16.06 12.41
CA GLU A 137 -10.02 -15.61 13.05
C GLU A 137 -8.84 -16.55 12.73
N VAL A 138 -7.67 -15.98 12.45
CA VAL A 138 -6.43 -16.74 12.22
C VAL A 138 -5.84 -17.09 13.57
N SER A 139 -5.63 -18.37 13.80
CA SER A 139 -5.04 -18.88 15.03
C SER A 139 -3.92 -19.88 14.75
N GLY A 140 -2.74 -19.60 15.31
CA GLY A 140 -1.60 -20.48 15.23
C GLY A 140 -0.74 -20.32 13.97
N LYS A 141 0.51 -20.76 14.10
CA LYS A 141 1.58 -20.63 13.12
C LYS A 141 1.24 -21.21 11.75
N ASP A 142 0.63 -22.41 11.72
CA ASP A 142 0.31 -23.09 10.46
C ASP A 142 -0.67 -22.32 9.59
N GLN A 143 -1.64 -21.60 10.20
CA GLN A 143 -2.56 -20.77 9.43
C GLN A 143 -1.90 -19.49 8.94
N ILE A 144 -1.01 -18.89 9.73
CA ILE A 144 -0.19 -17.75 9.33
C ILE A 144 0.68 -18.13 8.12
N ALA A 145 1.38 -19.28 8.21
CA ALA A 145 2.19 -19.77 7.11
C ALA A 145 1.37 -19.97 5.82
N ARG A 146 0.18 -20.56 5.90
CA ARG A 146 -0.70 -20.76 4.74
C ARG A 146 -1.15 -19.44 4.09
N VAL A 147 -1.51 -18.44 4.89
CA VAL A 147 -1.86 -17.11 4.34
C VAL A 147 -0.68 -16.52 3.59
N ALA A 148 0.50 -16.54 4.20
CA ALA A 148 1.71 -16.01 3.59
C ALA A 148 2.12 -16.80 2.32
N THR A 149 2.03 -18.13 2.35
CA THR A 149 2.28 -18.99 1.19
C THR A 149 1.35 -18.68 0.02
N ILE A 150 0.05 -18.51 0.27
CA ILE A 150 -0.92 -18.18 -0.79
C ILE A 150 -0.60 -16.84 -1.43
N SER A 151 -0.28 -15.82 -0.65
CA SER A 151 0.06 -14.49 -1.16
C SER A 151 1.39 -14.49 -1.93
N ALA A 152 2.43 -15.14 -1.37
CA ALA A 152 3.74 -15.23 -2.00
C ALA A 152 3.82 -16.23 -3.17
N GLY A 153 2.94 -17.23 -3.21
CA GLY A 153 3.08 -18.38 -4.11
C GLY A 153 4.30 -19.27 -3.81
N ASP A 154 4.80 -19.25 -2.56
CA ASP A 154 6.06 -19.88 -2.15
C ASP A 154 5.99 -20.32 -0.67
N ASP A 155 6.20 -21.62 -0.42
CA ASP A 155 6.11 -22.19 0.93
C ASP A 155 7.26 -21.72 1.84
N GLU A 156 8.47 -21.51 1.29
CA GLU A 156 9.63 -21.04 2.06
C GLU A 156 9.37 -19.62 2.60
N ILE A 157 8.77 -18.75 1.79
CA ILE A 157 8.35 -17.40 2.21
C ILE A 157 7.29 -17.50 3.31
N GLY A 158 6.32 -18.40 3.14
CA GLY A 158 5.26 -18.63 4.11
C GLY A 158 5.79 -19.02 5.49
N ASP A 159 6.71 -19.96 5.53
CA ASP A 159 7.31 -20.44 6.78
C ASP A 159 8.14 -19.35 7.48
N VAL A 160 8.97 -18.61 6.73
CA VAL A 160 9.80 -17.53 7.29
C VAL A 160 8.93 -16.41 7.86
N ILE A 161 7.86 -16.02 7.20
CA ILE A 161 6.92 -15.00 7.72
C ILE A 161 6.22 -15.49 8.98
N ALA A 162 5.79 -16.75 9.01
CA ALA A 162 5.15 -17.33 10.18
C ALA A 162 6.11 -17.39 11.38
N ASP A 163 7.37 -17.76 11.16
CA ASP A 163 8.42 -17.76 12.19
C ASP A 163 8.68 -16.34 12.72
N ALA A 164 8.75 -15.36 11.82
CA ALA A 164 8.92 -13.96 12.18
C ALA A 164 7.77 -13.48 13.08
N ILE A 165 6.52 -13.68 12.66
CA ILE A 165 5.34 -13.23 13.39
C ILE A 165 5.17 -13.98 14.71
N GLU A 166 5.44 -15.28 14.75
CA GLU A 166 5.40 -16.06 15.99
C GLU A 166 6.37 -15.49 17.04
N LYS A 167 7.54 -15.05 16.61
CA LYS A 167 8.59 -14.53 17.50
C LYS A 167 8.32 -13.13 18.01
N VAL A 168 7.93 -12.19 17.11
CA VAL A 168 7.69 -10.79 17.49
C VAL A 168 6.26 -10.54 17.95
N GLY A 169 5.34 -11.48 17.73
CA GLY A 169 3.91 -11.34 18.00
C GLY A 169 3.16 -10.69 16.84
N LYS A 170 1.82 -10.75 16.89
CA LYS A 170 0.96 -10.23 15.82
C LYS A 170 1.08 -8.73 15.56
N ASP A 171 1.40 -7.96 16.60
CA ASP A 171 1.63 -6.51 16.54
C ASP A 171 3.12 -6.15 16.39
N GLY A 172 3.99 -7.16 16.25
CA GLY A 172 5.42 -6.99 16.11
C GLY A 172 5.84 -6.51 14.73
N VAL A 173 7.02 -5.91 14.67
CA VAL A 173 7.57 -5.35 13.43
C VAL A 173 8.36 -6.42 12.68
N VAL A 174 8.02 -6.63 11.42
CA VAL A 174 8.82 -7.42 10.48
C VAL A 174 9.28 -6.50 9.36
N ASN A 175 10.59 -6.42 9.16
CA ASN A 175 11.23 -5.65 8.10
C ASN A 175 11.86 -6.60 7.08
N VAL A 176 11.88 -6.21 5.80
CA VAL A 176 12.46 -7.02 4.72
C VAL A 176 13.66 -6.30 4.14
N GLU A 177 14.80 -6.96 4.12
CA GLU A 177 16.06 -6.40 3.65
C GLU A 177 16.68 -7.26 2.55
N GLU A 178 17.54 -6.65 1.75
CA GLU A 178 18.37 -7.37 0.79
C GLU A 178 19.47 -8.14 1.54
N GLY A 179 19.56 -9.44 1.29
CA GLY A 179 20.61 -10.33 1.82
C GLY A 179 21.79 -10.44 0.86
N GLN A 180 22.95 -10.83 1.40
CA GLN A 180 24.15 -11.11 0.61
C GLN A 180 24.33 -12.61 0.28
N THR A 181 23.52 -13.46 0.89
CA THR A 181 23.55 -14.92 0.74
C THR A 181 22.37 -15.38 -0.11
N PHE A 182 22.46 -16.58 -0.71
CA PHE A 182 21.32 -17.17 -1.39
C PHE A 182 20.29 -17.66 -0.35
N GLY A 183 19.00 -17.53 -0.68
CA GLY A 183 17.90 -17.94 0.19
C GLY A 183 17.38 -16.81 1.09
N MET A 184 16.72 -17.19 2.16
CA MET A 184 16.17 -16.26 3.15
C MET A 184 16.76 -16.55 4.53
N ASP A 185 17.17 -15.50 5.21
CA ASP A 185 17.62 -15.55 6.60
C ASP A 185 16.70 -14.69 7.47
N LEU A 186 16.45 -15.15 8.69
CA LEU A 186 15.63 -14.44 9.67
C LEU A 186 16.47 -14.04 10.87
N GLU A 187 16.62 -12.75 11.08
CA GLU A 187 17.30 -12.19 12.23
C GLU A 187 16.32 -11.45 13.14
N PHE A 188 16.65 -11.39 14.43
CA PHE A 188 15.88 -10.63 15.41
C PHE A 188 16.80 -9.60 16.05
N THR A 189 16.33 -8.33 16.06
CA THR A 189 17.11 -7.23 16.60
C THR A 189 16.24 -6.27 17.41
N GLU A 190 16.87 -5.45 18.22
CA GLU A 190 16.18 -4.36 18.91
C GLU A 190 15.74 -3.30 17.91
N GLY A 191 14.54 -2.79 18.07
CA GLY A 191 13.98 -1.81 17.15
C GLY A 191 12.55 -1.42 17.51
N MET A 192 12.02 -0.46 16.79
CA MET A 192 10.69 0.09 17.04
C MET A 192 10.08 0.65 15.75
N GLN A 193 8.76 0.53 15.63
CA GLN A 193 7.99 1.25 14.62
C GLN A 193 6.98 2.20 15.28
N PHE A 194 6.78 3.37 14.66
CA PHE A 194 5.73 4.30 15.06
C PHE A 194 4.99 4.88 13.85
N ASP A 195 3.74 5.31 14.08
CA ASP A 195 2.76 5.65 13.06
C ASP A 195 2.91 7.12 12.62
N LYS A 196 4.06 7.48 12.09
CA LYS A 196 4.37 8.77 11.44
C LYS A 196 5.37 8.52 10.34
N GLY A 197 5.02 8.93 9.13
CA GLY A 197 5.88 8.83 7.95
C GLY A 197 6.56 10.16 7.61
N TYR A 198 7.14 10.23 6.41
CA TYR A 198 7.83 11.42 5.94
C TYR A 198 6.90 12.63 5.81
N ILE A 199 7.40 13.82 6.16
CA ILE A 199 6.64 15.07 6.05
C ILE A 199 6.45 15.48 4.57
N SER A 200 7.38 15.11 3.70
CA SER A 200 7.34 15.45 2.28
C SER A 200 7.71 14.26 1.39
N PRO A 201 6.93 13.95 0.34
CA PRO A 201 7.25 12.90 -0.61
C PRO A 201 8.60 13.09 -1.32
N TYR A 202 9.09 14.31 -1.41
CA TYR A 202 10.41 14.61 -2.00
C TYR A 202 11.59 14.12 -1.15
N MET A 203 11.33 13.61 0.06
CA MET A 203 12.34 13.03 0.94
C MET A 203 12.59 11.54 0.71
N VAL A 204 11.80 10.87 -0.12
CA VAL A 204 11.98 9.45 -0.45
C VAL A 204 13.32 9.18 -1.14
N THR A 205 13.89 8.01 -0.90
CA THR A 205 15.10 7.52 -1.56
C THR A 205 14.77 6.51 -2.65
N ASP A 206 13.67 5.80 -2.49
CA ASP A 206 13.09 4.86 -3.45
C ASP A 206 11.72 5.40 -3.92
N GLN A 207 11.66 5.85 -5.18
CA GLN A 207 10.45 6.44 -5.74
C GLN A 207 9.41 5.39 -6.14
N ASP A 208 9.85 4.18 -6.48
CA ASP A 208 8.95 3.10 -6.87
C ASP A 208 8.12 2.64 -5.66
N ARG A 209 8.75 2.62 -4.49
CA ARG A 209 8.13 2.21 -3.22
C ARG A 209 7.61 3.36 -2.39
N MET A 210 7.91 4.59 -2.76
CA MET A 210 7.61 5.79 -1.97
C MET A 210 8.14 5.67 -0.52
N GLU A 211 9.36 5.17 -0.37
CA GLU A 211 10.04 4.99 0.92
C GLU A 211 11.37 5.71 0.97
N ALA A 212 11.80 6.07 2.17
CA ALA A 212 13.14 6.58 2.43
C ALA A 212 13.89 5.60 3.34
N THR A 213 14.95 4.99 2.82
CA THR A 213 15.84 4.12 3.58
C THR A 213 17.13 4.87 3.89
N LEU A 214 17.50 4.89 5.17
CA LEU A 214 18.72 5.52 5.68
C LEU A 214 19.59 4.46 6.34
N GLU A 215 20.82 4.27 5.85
CA GLU A 215 21.79 3.35 6.42
C GLU A 215 22.73 4.10 7.38
N ASP A 216 22.90 3.57 8.58
CA ASP A 216 23.73 4.13 9.66
C ASP A 216 23.45 5.63 9.92
N PRO A 217 22.18 6.07 10.04
CA PRO A 217 21.84 7.48 10.20
C PRO A 217 22.14 8.03 11.58
N TYR A 218 22.33 9.35 11.64
CA TYR A 218 22.08 10.10 12.86
C TYR A 218 20.58 10.31 13.07
N ILE A 219 20.14 10.40 14.32
CA ILE A 219 18.74 10.59 14.69
C ILE A 219 18.64 11.80 15.61
N LEU A 220 18.08 12.89 15.11
CA LEU A 220 17.77 14.10 15.90
C LEU A 220 16.35 13.98 16.43
N ILE A 221 16.18 14.11 17.74
CA ILE A 221 14.89 14.05 18.42
C ILE A 221 14.62 15.39 19.09
N ALA A 222 13.59 16.11 18.61
CA ALA A 222 13.21 17.42 19.16
C ALA A 222 11.75 17.43 19.60
N ASN A 223 11.49 17.89 20.83
CA ASN A 223 10.14 18.09 21.34
C ASN A 223 9.65 19.53 21.07
N SER A 224 9.96 20.05 19.90
CA SER A 224 9.56 21.38 19.44
C SER A 224 9.34 21.37 17.94
N LYS A 225 8.69 22.40 17.42
CA LYS A 225 8.57 22.64 15.99
C LYS A 225 9.88 23.24 15.43
N ILE A 226 10.21 22.84 14.22
CA ILE A 226 11.36 23.35 13.47
C ILE A 226 10.83 24.22 12.31
N GLY A 227 10.68 25.52 12.55
CA GLY A 227 10.21 26.49 11.54
C GLY A 227 11.33 27.28 10.87
N SER A 228 12.46 27.48 11.58
CA SER A 228 13.63 28.20 11.08
C SER A 228 14.80 27.26 10.82
N VAL A 229 15.36 27.32 9.61
CA VAL A 229 16.54 26.52 9.27
C VAL A 229 17.76 26.89 10.12
N ARG A 230 17.83 28.12 10.63
CA ARG A 230 18.94 28.60 11.48
C ARG A 230 19.09 27.78 12.75
N ASP A 231 17.97 27.28 13.29
CA ASP A 231 17.96 26.54 14.55
C ASP A 231 18.61 25.15 14.40
N VAL A 232 18.54 24.56 13.23
CA VAL A 232 19.10 23.22 12.95
C VAL A 232 20.36 23.26 12.07
N LEU A 233 20.72 24.42 11.54
CA LEU A 233 21.86 24.55 10.62
C LEU A 233 23.17 24.02 11.21
N PRO A 234 23.57 24.33 12.46
CA PRO A 234 24.83 23.85 13.01
C PRO A 234 24.92 22.33 13.09
N VAL A 235 23.83 21.66 13.49
CA VAL A 235 23.81 20.20 13.57
C VAL A 235 23.76 19.57 12.18
N LEU A 236 23.06 20.18 11.21
CA LEU A 236 23.05 19.70 9.84
C LEU A 236 24.40 19.80 9.17
N GLU A 237 25.13 20.91 9.37
CA GLU A 237 26.50 21.06 8.85
C GLU A 237 27.44 20.00 9.42
N ALA A 238 27.36 19.71 10.71
CA ALA A 238 28.15 18.67 11.36
C ALA A 238 27.82 17.27 10.81
N VAL A 239 26.53 16.98 10.56
CA VAL A 239 26.08 15.71 9.96
C VAL A 239 26.58 15.60 8.51
N ILE A 240 26.43 16.65 7.70
CA ILE A 240 26.93 16.68 6.30
C ILE A 240 28.44 16.42 6.26
N GLN A 241 29.21 17.03 7.15
CA GLN A 241 30.66 16.81 7.25
C GLN A 241 31.01 15.35 7.60
N SER A 242 30.14 14.67 8.36
CA SER A 242 30.32 13.25 8.70
C SER A 242 30.06 12.30 7.52
N GLY A 243 29.41 12.77 6.46
CA GLY A 243 29.00 11.96 5.30
C GLY A 243 27.85 10.98 5.57
N LYS A 244 27.19 11.06 6.73
CA LYS A 244 26.10 10.14 7.11
C LYS A 244 24.73 10.78 6.92
N PRO A 245 23.68 9.99 6.68
CA PRO A 245 22.32 10.48 6.60
C PRO A 245 21.77 10.87 7.99
N ILE A 246 20.65 11.59 8.01
CA ILE A 246 19.97 11.98 9.24
C ILE A 246 18.46 11.74 9.16
N LEU A 247 17.90 11.18 10.24
CA LEU A 247 16.48 11.21 10.54
C LEU A 247 16.21 12.37 11.52
N ILE A 248 15.25 13.23 11.20
CA ILE A 248 14.78 14.31 12.05
C ILE A 248 13.38 13.97 12.56
N ILE A 249 13.25 13.77 13.87
CA ILE A 249 11.97 13.55 14.55
C ILE A 249 11.65 14.82 15.33
N ALA A 250 10.61 15.55 14.94
CA ALA A 250 10.23 16.80 15.60
C ALA A 250 8.70 16.88 15.74
N GLU A 251 8.21 17.80 16.60
CA GLU A 251 6.76 18.04 16.67
C GLU A 251 6.17 18.34 15.29
N ASP A 252 6.83 19.21 14.53
CA ASP A 252 6.59 19.46 13.11
C ASP A 252 7.85 20.07 12.49
N VAL A 253 7.99 19.92 11.15
CA VAL A 253 8.99 20.64 10.36
C VAL A 253 8.25 21.39 9.28
N GLU A 254 8.24 22.71 9.35
CA GLU A 254 7.38 23.54 8.50
C GLU A 254 8.11 24.75 7.91
N GLY A 255 7.46 25.44 6.99
CA GLY A 255 7.92 26.72 6.46
C GLY A 255 9.28 26.64 5.73
N GLU A 256 10.17 27.57 6.11
CA GLU A 256 11.50 27.73 5.50
C GLU A 256 12.39 26.48 5.72
N SER A 257 12.29 25.86 6.90
CA SER A 257 13.08 24.68 7.24
C SER A 257 12.76 23.51 6.32
N LEU A 258 11.49 23.19 6.14
CA LEU A 258 11.06 22.10 5.25
C LEU A 258 11.50 22.35 3.81
N ALA A 259 11.27 23.56 3.30
CA ALA A 259 11.64 23.91 1.94
C ALA A 259 13.17 23.78 1.73
N THR A 260 13.97 24.23 2.69
CA THR A 260 15.43 24.16 2.63
C THR A 260 15.93 22.70 2.65
N LEU A 261 15.37 21.87 3.54
CA LEU A 261 15.72 20.43 3.59
C LEU A 261 15.41 19.73 2.27
N VAL A 262 14.22 19.97 1.71
CA VAL A 262 13.80 19.37 0.43
C VAL A 262 14.72 19.81 -0.71
N VAL A 263 15.00 21.12 -0.83
CA VAL A 263 15.87 21.64 -1.91
C VAL A 263 17.27 21.07 -1.82
N ASN A 264 17.85 20.99 -0.62
CA ASN A 264 19.19 20.43 -0.45
C ASN A 264 19.24 18.92 -0.72
N LYS A 265 18.20 18.18 -0.35
CA LYS A 265 18.08 16.76 -0.71
C LYS A 265 17.99 16.57 -2.22
N LEU A 266 17.16 17.33 -2.92
CA LEU A 266 17.05 17.27 -4.39
C LEU A 266 18.36 17.64 -5.11
N ARG A 267 19.18 18.50 -4.51
CA ARG A 267 20.52 18.83 -5.01
C ARG A 267 21.57 17.77 -4.67
N GLY A 268 21.25 16.76 -3.89
CA GLY A 268 22.19 15.72 -3.46
C GLY A 268 23.25 16.18 -2.45
N THR A 269 23.11 17.38 -1.87
CA THR A 269 24.04 17.91 -0.85
C THR A 269 23.78 17.37 0.55
N PHE A 270 22.62 16.75 0.74
CA PHE A 270 22.14 16.30 2.04
C PHE A 270 21.28 15.05 1.86
N THR A 271 21.51 14.04 2.68
CA THR A 271 20.69 12.84 2.75
C THR A 271 19.97 12.81 4.09
N GLY A 272 18.66 12.98 4.09
CA GLY A 272 17.90 12.96 5.32
C GLY A 272 16.41 13.00 5.09
N VAL A 273 15.69 12.62 6.14
CA VAL A 273 14.23 12.58 6.19
C VAL A 273 13.74 13.24 7.47
N ALA A 274 12.67 14.01 7.36
CA ALA A 274 11.98 14.58 8.50
C ALA A 274 10.62 13.90 8.67
N VAL A 275 10.32 13.54 9.93
CA VAL A 275 9.05 12.92 10.34
C VAL A 275 8.46 13.66 11.53
N LYS A 276 7.14 13.59 11.68
CA LYS A 276 6.48 14.13 12.86
C LYS A 276 6.65 13.18 14.04
N ALA A 277 6.84 13.75 15.23
CA ALA A 277 6.86 12.98 16.46
C ALA A 277 5.54 12.26 16.70
N PRO A 278 5.57 11.00 17.17
CA PRO A 278 4.36 10.25 17.48
C PRO A 278 3.68 10.79 18.75
N GLY A 279 2.35 10.75 18.79
CA GLY A 279 1.55 11.19 19.92
C GLY A 279 1.39 12.71 20.05
N PHE A 280 0.72 13.14 21.13
CA PHE A 280 0.43 14.54 21.43
C PHE A 280 0.66 14.82 22.92
N GLY A 281 1.03 16.06 23.26
CA GLY A 281 1.23 16.50 24.65
C GLY A 281 2.24 15.64 25.41
N ASP A 282 1.89 15.22 26.63
CA ASP A 282 2.78 14.42 27.48
C ASP A 282 3.06 13.02 26.93
N ARG A 283 2.13 12.46 26.16
CA ARG A 283 2.37 11.17 25.48
C ARG A 283 3.48 11.29 24.44
N ARG A 284 3.52 12.38 23.66
CA ARG A 284 4.60 12.63 22.72
C ARG A 284 5.95 12.67 23.44
N LYS A 285 6.05 13.38 24.56
CA LYS A 285 7.28 13.45 25.37
C LYS A 285 7.77 12.04 25.75
N ARG A 286 6.87 11.22 26.28
CA ARG A 286 7.19 9.83 26.68
C ARG A 286 7.59 8.94 25.51
N MET A 287 6.94 9.08 24.34
CA MET A 287 7.33 8.33 23.15
C MET A 287 8.66 8.78 22.58
N LEU A 288 8.97 10.08 22.62
CA LEU A 288 10.29 10.59 22.24
C LEU A 288 11.39 10.09 23.18
N GLU A 289 11.11 9.96 24.48
CA GLU A 289 12.03 9.35 25.45
C GLU A 289 12.27 7.86 25.14
N ASP A 290 11.23 7.11 24.78
CA ASP A 290 11.36 5.70 24.42
C ASP A 290 12.25 5.53 23.17
N ILE A 291 12.06 6.39 22.15
CA ILE A 291 12.90 6.41 20.94
C ILE A 291 14.34 6.83 21.29
N ALA A 292 14.50 7.81 22.17
CA ALA A 292 15.82 8.28 22.61
C ALA A 292 16.62 7.17 23.32
N ILE A 293 15.97 6.43 24.22
CA ILE A 293 16.60 5.28 24.90
C ILE A 293 16.99 4.20 23.90
N LEU A 294 16.11 3.89 22.95
CA LEU A 294 16.37 2.88 21.91
C LEU A 294 17.57 3.25 21.01
N THR A 295 17.75 4.53 20.73
CA THR A 295 18.76 5.01 19.78
C THR A 295 19.99 5.63 20.42
N ASN A 296 20.03 5.68 21.77
CA ASN A 296 21.04 6.38 22.55
C ASN A 296 21.12 7.88 22.22
N ALA A 297 19.95 8.51 22.04
CA ALA A 297 19.82 9.96 21.80
C ALA A 297 19.47 10.72 23.07
N GLU A 298 19.64 12.04 23.00
CA GLU A 298 19.02 12.98 23.93
C GLU A 298 17.82 13.66 23.26
N VAL A 299 16.70 13.78 24.00
CA VAL A 299 15.55 14.55 23.52
C VAL A 299 15.84 16.03 23.69
N ILE A 300 15.95 16.76 22.60
CA ILE A 300 16.18 18.20 22.61
C ILE A 300 14.87 18.90 22.98
N THR A 301 14.82 19.46 24.18
CA THR A 301 13.65 20.17 24.72
C THR A 301 14.05 21.34 25.61
N GLU A 302 13.32 22.43 25.49
CA GLU A 302 13.53 23.63 26.32
C GLU A 302 13.26 23.34 27.80
N ASP A 303 12.41 22.39 28.13
CA ASP A 303 12.12 21.97 29.49
C ASP A 303 13.40 21.50 30.24
N MET A 304 14.37 20.95 29.50
CA MET A 304 15.67 20.51 30.00
C MET A 304 16.79 21.54 29.73
N GLY A 305 16.45 22.72 29.22
CA GLY A 305 17.42 23.76 28.86
C GLY A 305 18.20 23.47 27.57
N LEU A 306 17.80 22.45 26.79
CA LEU A 306 18.44 22.09 25.53
C LEU A 306 17.80 22.86 24.39
N LYS A 307 18.63 23.48 23.56
CA LYS A 307 18.19 24.23 22.39
C LYS A 307 18.74 23.61 21.10
N LEU A 308 17.93 23.58 20.03
CA LEU A 308 18.33 23.05 18.73
C LEU A 308 19.61 23.69 18.17
N GLU A 309 19.76 25.03 18.34
CA GLU A 309 20.92 25.79 17.87
C GLU A 309 22.27 25.37 18.51
N ASN A 310 22.21 24.71 19.66
CA ASN A 310 23.38 24.25 20.41
C ASN A 310 23.57 22.73 20.37
N THR A 311 22.75 22.01 19.56
CA THR A 311 22.79 20.56 19.51
C THR A 311 24.09 20.06 18.86
N GLN A 312 24.72 19.08 19.51
CA GLN A 312 25.96 18.44 19.06
C GLN A 312 25.72 17.02 18.56
N LEU A 313 26.64 16.51 17.72
CA LEU A 313 26.56 15.13 17.19
C LEU A 313 26.47 14.06 18.30
N SER A 314 27.07 14.30 19.47
CA SER A 314 27.04 13.37 20.60
C SER A 314 25.67 13.21 21.24
N GLN A 315 24.75 14.14 20.98
CA GLN A 315 23.37 14.12 21.50
C GLN A 315 22.42 13.44 20.52
N LEU A 316 22.90 13.19 19.29
CA LEU A 316 22.12 12.49 18.26
C LEU A 316 22.15 10.98 18.48
N GLY A 317 21.00 10.35 18.31
CA GLY A 317 20.91 8.91 18.30
C GLY A 317 21.50 8.27 17.05
N ARG A 318 21.61 6.96 17.10
CA ARG A 318 22.09 6.12 16.00
C ARG A 318 21.23 4.88 15.86
N ALA A 319 21.17 4.36 14.66
CA ALA A 319 20.61 3.05 14.36
C ALA A 319 21.37 2.45 13.18
N ARG A 320 21.30 1.14 13.01
CA ARG A 320 21.85 0.49 11.82
C ARG A 320 21.10 0.92 10.58
N ARG A 321 19.76 0.93 10.64
CA ARG A 321 18.90 1.31 9.53
C ARG A 321 17.64 2.03 10.02
N VAL A 322 17.13 2.93 9.19
CA VAL A 322 15.79 3.53 9.37
C VAL A 322 15.06 3.45 8.03
N VAL A 323 13.80 2.99 8.09
CA VAL A 323 12.90 2.96 6.94
C VAL A 323 11.70 3.86 7.24
N VAL A 324 11.47 4.84 6.37
CA VAL A 324 10.36 5.79 6.49
C VAL A 324 9.45 5.66 5.29
N ALA A 325 8.25 5.16 5.53
CA ALA A 325 7.17 5.09 4.55
C ALA A 325 6.25 6.33 4.67
N LYS A 326 5.15 6.33 3.95
CA LYS A 326 4.17 7.43 3.94
C LYS A 326 3.58 7.70 5.32
N ASP A 327 3.27 6.66 6.09
CA ASP A 327 2.56 6.75 7.36
C ASP A 327 3.31 6.14 8.55
N THR A 328 4.45 5.51 8.32
CA THR A 328 5.22 4.81 9.36
C THR A 328 6.71 5.10 9.30
N THR A 329 7.37 5.01 10.45
CA THR A 329 8.83 5.04 10.59
C THR A 329 9.28 3.84 11.41
N THR A 330 10.18 3.04 10.83
CA THR A 330 10.78 1.85 11.48
C THR A 330 12.25 2.10 11.76
N ILE A 331 12.65 1.99 13.01
CA ILE A 331 14.04 2.05 13.47
C ILE A 331 14.49 0.61 13.72
N VAL A 332 15.54 0.18 13.04
CA VAL A 332 16.09 -1.18 13.11
C VAL A 332 17.48 -1.11 13.74
N ASP A 333 17.68 -1.91 14.78
CA ASP A 333 18.96 -2.03 15.47
C ASP A 333 19.46 -0.68 15.98
N GLY A 334 18.70 -0.12 16.94
CA GLY A 334 19.05 1.14 17.60
C GLY A 334 20.31 0.96 18.47
N ALA A 335 21.13 2.00 18.54
CA ALA A 335 22.38 1.99 19.30
C ALA A 335 22.20 2.19 20.82
N GLY A 336 20.98 1.98 21.34
CA GLY A 336 20.66 2.08 22.76
C GLY A 336 21.32 0.99 23.59
N ASP A 337 21.58 1.29 24.88
CA ASP A 337 22.07 0.28 25.82
C ASP A 337 20.96 -0.69 26.21
N ALA A 338 21.19 -1.98 26.01
CA ALA A 338 20.21 -3.04 26.30
C ALA A 338 19.72 -3.03 27.77
N ALA A 339 20.59 -2.65 28.73
CA ALA A 339 20.20 -2.52 30.13
C ALA A 339 19.26 -1.30 30.34
N ALA A 340 19.49 -0.19 29.65
CA ALA A 340 18.63 0.98 29.68
C ALA A 340 17.26 0.70 29.06
N ILE A 341 17.22 0.01 27.92
CA ILE A 341 15.98 -0.43 27.25
C ILE A 341 15.18 -1.34 28.17
N LYS A 342 15.82 -2.35 28.77
CA LYS A 342 15.17 -3.26 29.73
C LYS A 342 14.66 -2.53 30.98
N GLY A 343 15.41 -1.56 31.47
CA GLY A 343 14.99 -0.67 32.56
C GLY A 343 13.72 0.10 32.21
N ARG A 344 13.65 0.67 31.01
CA ARG A 344 12.47 1.38 30.51
C ARG A 344 11.26 0.46 30.35
N ILE A 345 11.44 -0.74 29.81
CA ILE A 345 10.39 -1.76 29.72
C ILE A 345 9.83 -2.08 31.10
N ASN A 346 10.68 -2.29 32.10
CA ASN A 346 10.22 -2.58 33.47
C ASN A 346 9.48 -1.37 34.10
N GLN A 347 9.91 -0.15 33.81
CA GLN A 347 9.21 1.07 34.24
C GLN A 347 7.78 1.12 33.66
N ILE A 348 7.63 0.89 32.33
CA ILE A 348 6.31 0.89 31.68
C ILE A 348 5.42 -0.22 32.27
N LYS A 349 5.97 -1.42 32.54
CA LYS A 349 5.21 -2.49 33.19
C LYS A 349 4.69 -2.08 34.57
N ALA A 350 5.52 -1.43 35.37
CA ALA A 350 5.09 -0.92 36.67
C ALA A 350 4.03 0.18 36.55
N GLU A 351 4.12 1.06 35.53
CA GLU A 351 3.09 2.07 35.25
C GLU A 351 1.75 1.41 34.87
N ILE A 352 1.76 0.31 34.10
CA ILE A 352 0.55 -0.47 33.74
C ILE A 352 -0.14 -1.05 34.97
N GLU A 353 0.66 -1.57 35.93
CA GLU A 353 0.13 -2.15 37.17
C GLU A 353 -0.49 -1.09 38.11
N ASN A 354 0.04 0.13 38.07
CA ASN A 354 -0.33 1.21 38.99
C ASN A 354 -1.40 2.17 38.42
N THR A 355 -1.80 2.04 37.14
CA THR A 355 -2.83 2.93 36.58
C THR A 355 -4.25 2.42 36.83
N ASP A 356 -5.12 3.33 37.28
CA ASP A 356 -6.55 3.06 37.48
C ASP A 356 -7.37 3.35 36.21
N SER A 357 -6.77 3.96 35.18
CA SER A 357 -7.42 4.32 33.92
C SER A 357 -7.26 3.19 32.89
N ASP A 358 -8.36 2.59 32.45
CA ASP A 358 -8.33 1.56 31.39
C ASP A 358 -7.75 2.09 30.08
N PHE A 359 -8.03 3.35 29.75
CA PHE A 359 -7.50 4.01 28.57
C PHE A 359 -5.98 4.23 28.66
N ASP A 360 -5.47 4.67 29.82
CA ASP A 360 -4.03 4.85 30.00
C ASP A 360 -3.32 3.49 30.02
N ARG A 361 -3.95 2.47 30.60
CA ARG A 361 -3.45 1.09 30.60
C ARG A 361 -3.27 0.57 29.16
N GLU A 362 -4.28 0.76 28.31
CA GLU A 362 -4.20 0.39 26.89
C GLU A 362 -3.04 1.10 26.18
N LYS A 363 -2.90 2.41 26.38
CA LYS A 363 -1.81 3.18 25.75
C LYS A 363 -0.41 2.85 26.29
N LEU A 364 -0.31 2.46 27.54
CA LEU A 364 0.94 1.94 28.11
C LEU A 364 1.28 0.55 27.56
N GLN A 365 0.27 -0.30 27.33
CA GLN A 365 0.45 -1.60 26.70
C GLN A 365 0.92 -1.46 25.25
N GLU A 366 0.35 -0.54 24.47
CA GLU A 366 0.84 -0.22 23.11
C GLU A 366 2.33 0.20 23.13
N ARG A 367 2.72 1.09 24.04
CA ARG A 367 4.12 1.52 24.18
C ARG A 367 5.03 0.35 24.56
N LEU A 368 4.58 -0.48 25.49
CA LEU A 368 5.31 -1.67 25.92
C LEU A 368 5.53 -2.62 24.74
N ALA A 369 4.48 -2.90 23.97
CA ALA A 369 4.56 -3.76 22.79
C ALA A 369 5.55 -3.22 21.76
N LYS A 370 5.49 -1.92 21.44
CA LYS A 370 6.41 -1.26 20.49
C LYS A 370 7.87 -1.32 20.93
N LEU A 371 8.16 -1.18 22.23
CA LEU A 371 9.53 -1.16 22.75
C LEU A 371 10.08 -2.58 23.03
N SER A 372 9.23 -3.53 23.44
CA SER A 372 9.65 -4.88 23.83
C SER A 372 9.59 -5.91 22.72
N GLY A 373 8.84 -5.64 21.66
CA GLY A 373 8.63 -6.57 20.53
C GLY A 373 9.87 -6.76 19.67
N GLY A 374 10.74 -5.76 19.61
CA GLY A 374 11.87 -5.75 18.67
C GLY A 374 11.43 -5.71 17.22
N VAL A 375 12.35 -6.03 16.32
CA VAL A 375 12.15 -6.14 14.89
C VAL A 375 12.66 -7.48 14.38
N ALA A 376 11.82 -8.24 13.70
CA ALA A 376 12.27 -9.35 12.88
C ALA A 376 12.74 -8.81 11.52
N VAL A 377 13.91 -9.20 11.08
CA VAL A 377 14.50 -8.80 9.80
C VAL A 377 14.59 -10.01 8.90
N VAL A 378 13.78 -10.04 7.86
CA VAL A 378 13.84 -11.06 6.81
C VAL A 378 14.82 -10.59 5.75
N LYS A 379 15.97 -11.25 5.63
CA LYS A 379 16.98 -10.98 4.60
C LYS A 379 16.73 -11.86 3.39
N VAL A 380 16.49 -11.24 2.25
CA VAL A 380 16.16 -11.93 0.99
C VAL A 380 17.37 -11.87 0.07
N GLY A 381 17.85 -13.04 -0.36
CA GLY A 381 18.95 -13.15 -1.31
C GLY A 381 18.57 -13.97 -2.55
N ALA A 382 19.16 -13.61 -3.69
CA ALA A 382 18.98 -14.29 -4.97
C ALA A 382 20.22 -14.20 -5.84
N ALA A 383 20.22 -14.90 -6.98
CA ALA A 383 21.36 -14.94 -7.89
C ALA A 383 21.58 -13.63 -8.67
N THR A 384 20.52 -12.89 -8.92
CA THR A 384 20.54 -11.61 -9.65
C THR A 384 19.80 -10.53 -8.88
N GLU A 385 20.18 -9.28 -9.11
CA GLU A 385 19.50 -8.12 -8.49
C GLU A 385 18.00 -8.07 -8.85
N THR A 386 17.66 -8.40 -10.09
CA THR A 386 16.27 -8.41 -10.55
C THR A 386 15.44 -9.48 -9.82
N GLU A 387 15.98 -10.69 -9.65
CA GLU A 387 15.32 -11.77 -8.92
C GLU A 387 15.21 -11.45 -7.42
N MET A 388 16.24 -10.84 -6.84
CA MET A 388 16.24 -10.42 -5.45
C MET A 388 15.16 -9.37 -5.17
N LYS A 389 15.04 -8.36 -6.02
CA LYS A 389 13.99 -7.35 -5.92
C LYS A 389 12.59 -7.96 -6.05
N GLU A 390 12.39 -8.85 -7.01
CA GLU A 390 11.11 -9.55 -7.19
C GLU A 390 10.76 -10.39 -5.96
N LYS A 391 11.72 -11.20 -5.46
CA LYS A 391 11.50 -12.03 -4.26
C LYS A 391 11.23 -11.19 -3.02
N LYS A 392 11.94 -10.07 -2.87
CA LYS A 392 11.71 -9.12 -1.78
C LYS A 392 10.29 -8.54 -1.82
N HIS A 393 9.81 -8.09 -2.97
CA HIS A 393 8.44 -7.58 -3.13
C HIS A 393 7.40 -8.64 -2.75
N ARG A 394 7.58 -9.89 -3.19
CA ARG A 394 6.68 -11.00 -2.80
C ARG A 394 6.65 -11.24 -1.29
N VAL A 395 7.78 -11.15 -0.61
CA VAL A 395 7.85 -11.27 0.85
C VAL A 395 7.10 -10.14 1.53
N GLU A 396 7.24 -8.90 1.05
CA GLU A 396 6.57 -7.72 1.59
C GLU A 396 5.06 -7.78 1.40
N ASP A 397 4.59 -8.17 0.21
CA ASP A 397 3.16 -8.35 -0.08
C ASP A 397 2.56 -9.46 0.79
N ALA A 398 3.25 -10.60 0.90
CA ALA A 398 2.82 -11.70 1.76
C ALA A 398 2.77 -11.31 3.24
N LEU A 399 3.71 -10.48 3.70
CA LEU A 399 3.69 -9.96 5.06
C LEU A 399 2.49 -9.05 5.32
N GLN A 400 2.17 -8.15 4.37
CA GLN A 400 1.01 -7.26 4.48
C GLN A 400 -0.30 -8.03 4.43
N ALA A 401 -0.44 -8.98 3.50
CA ALA A 401 -1.61 -9.87 3.43
C ALA A 401 -1.79 -10.69 4.73
N THR A 402 -0.69 -11.14 5.32
CA THR A 402 -0.72 -11.87 6.59
C THR A 402 -1.18 -10.99 7.75
N ARG A 403 -0.73 -9.74 7.82
CA ARG A 403 -1.22 -8.75 8.80
C ARG A 403 -2.70 -8.48 8.62
N ALA A 404 -3.15 -8.27 7.38
CA ALA A 404 -4.56 -8.09 7.07
C ALA A 404 -5.43 -9.30 7.52
N ALA A 405 -4.89 -10.53 7.38
CA ALA A 405 -5.56 -11.74 7.86
C ALA A 405 -5.59 -11.85 9.39
N LEU A 406 -4.53 -11.41 10.07
CA LEU A 406 -4.50 -11.39 11.54
C LEU A 406 -5.48 -10.35 12.12
N GLU A 407 -5.75 -9.26 11.39
CA GLU A 407 -6.64 -8.18 11.82
C GLU A 407 -8.12 -8.52 11.58
N GLU A 408 -8.50 -8.93 10.37
CA GLU A 408 -9.91 -9.17 10.00
C GLU A 408 -10.26 -10.64 9.77
N GLY A 409 -9.30 -11.56 9.93
CA GLY A 409 -9.50 -12.99 9.69
C GLY A 409 -9.42 -13.38 8.20
N ILE A 410 -9.79 -14.64 7.94
CA ILE A 410 -9.71 -15.27 6.62
C ILE A 410 -11.08 -15.73 6.13
N VAL A 411 -11.23 -15.77 4.81
CA VAL A 411 -12.40 -16.28 4.08
C VAL A 411 -11.96 -17.35 3.06
N PRO A 412 -12.88 -18.18 2.51
CA PRO A 412 -12.55 -19.04 1.39
C PRO A 412 -12.01 -18.24 0.22
N GLY A 413 -10.84 -18.63 -0.30
CA GLY A 413 -10.15 -17.92 -1.37
C GLY A 413 -10.73 -18.17 -2.77
N GLY A 414 -9.93 -17.83 -3.80
CA GLY A 414 -10.28 -18.11 -5.19
C GLY A 414 -11.54 -17.40 -5.70
N GLY A 415 -11.92 -16.27 -5.12
CA GLY A 415 -13.13 -15.51 -5.46
C GLY A 415 -14.43 -16.13 -4.94
N VAL A 416 -14.37 -17.24 -4.18
CA VAL A 416 -15.55 -17.93 -3.66
C VAL A 416 -16.26 -17.13 -2.57
N ALA A 417 -15.53 -16.44 -1.70
CA ALA A 417 -16.13 -15.58 -0.69
C ALA A 417 -17.01 -14.49 -1.30
N LEU A 418 -16.59 -13.86 -2.41
CA LEU A 418 -17.39 -12.89 -3.17
C LEU A 418 -18.62 -13.54 -3.79
N LEU A 419 -18.46 -14.72 -4.42
CA LEU A 419 -19.57 -15.45 -5.01
C LEU A 419 -20.61 -15.90 -3.96
N GLU A 420 -20.17 -16.33 -2.77
CA GLU A 420 -21.07 -16.68 -1.69
C GLU A 420 -21.77 -15.45 -1.09
N ALA A 421 -21.05 -14.33 -0.95
CA ALA A 421 -21.61 -13.07 -0.48
C ALA A 421 -22.67 -12.50 -1.43
N SER A 422 -22.65 -12.87 -2.71
CA SER A 422 -23.70 -12.50 -3.66
C SER A 422 -25.12 -12.94 -3.21
N LYS A 423 -25.22 -14.02 -2.42
CA LYS A 423 -26.48 -14.53 -1.87
C LYS A 423 -27.09 -13.61 -0.79
N ALA A 424 -26.29 -12.73 -0.19
CA ALA A 424 -26.77 -11.77 0.81
C ALA A 424 -27.50 -10.58 0.16
N VAL A 425 -27.20 -10.27 -1.10
CA VAL A 425 -27.86 -9.19 -1.83
C VAL A 425 -29.22 -9.66 -2.29
N THR A 426 -30.27 -9.26 -1.58
CA THR A 426 -31.64 -9.63 -1.91
C THR A 426 -32.24 -8.61 -2.88
N ILE A 427 -32.45 -9.04 -4.13
CA ILE A 427 -33.22 -8.28 -5.12
C ILE A 427 -34.66 -8.81 -5.11
N ASN A 428 -35.52 -8.22 -4.31
CA ASN A 428 -36.95 -8.56 -4.29
C ASN A 428 -37.66 -8.04 -5.54
N ALA A 429 -38.79 -8.62 -5.88
CA ALA A 429 -39.64 -8.13 -6.97
C ALA A 429 -40.11 -6.68 -6.75
N SER A 430 -40.07 -6.19 -5.50
CA SER A 430 -40.38 -4.83 -5.07
C SER A 430 -39.17 -3.93 -4.80
N GLY A 431 -37.93 -4.38 -5.06
CA GLY A 431 -36.71 -3.58 -4.89
C GLY A 431 -35.70 -4.16 -3.90
N THR A 432 -34.44 -3.71 -3.99
CA THR A 432 -33.46 -3.87 -2.91
C THR A 432 -34.00 -3.15 -1.68
N SER A 433 -34.06 -3.82 -0.54
CA SER A 433 -34.52 -3.24 0.71
C SER A 433 -35.70 -2.24 0.53
N ALA A 434 -36.86 -2.75 0.33
CA ALA A 434 -38.22 -2.18 0.40
C ALA A 434 -38.61 -1.07 -0.61
N ASP A 435 -37.76 -0.11 -1.03
CA ASP A 435 -38.20 1.10 -1.76
C ASP A 435 -37.32 1.53 -2.96
N GLY A 436 -36.47 0.66 -3.52
CA GLY A 436 -35.55 1.04 -4.62
C GLY A 436 -36.23 1.16 -5.99
N SER A 437 -35.85 2.14 -6.81
CA SER A 437 -36.25 2.27 -8.21
C SER A 437 -35.71 1.10 -9.06
N ASP A 438 -36.27 0.90 -10.28
CA ASP A 438 -35.76 -0.10 -11.21
C ASP A 438 -34.27 0.05 -11.52
N ASP A 439 -33.78 1.29 -11.57
CA ASP A 439 -32.37 1.59 -11.79
C ASP A 439 -31.51 1.26 -10.56
N GLU A 440 -32.02 1.42 -9.33
CA GLU A 440 -31.29 0.95 -8.14
C GLU A 440 -31.18 -0.57 -8.11
N ARG A 441 -32.24 -1.30 -8.50
CA ARG A 441 -32.18 -2.76 -8.69
C ARG A 441 -31.16 -3.17 -9.76
N THR A 442 -31.07 -2.40 -10.83
CA THR A 442 -30.09 -2.61 -11.88
C THR A 442 -28.67 -2.37 -11.37
N GLY A 443 -28.45 -1.33 -10.54
CA GLY A 443 -27.17 -1.11 -9.83
C GLY A 443 -26.74 -2.30 -8.99
N ALA A 444 -27.66 -2.89 -8.21
CA ALA A 444 -27.38 -4.11 -7.44
C ALA A 444 -27.05 -5.33 -8.35
N ARG A 445 -27.75 -5.50 -9.47
CA ARG A 445 -27.46 -6.57 -10.44
C ARG A 445 -26.06 -6.41 -11.07
N ILE A 446 -25.60 -5.19 -11.28
CA ILE A 446 -24.25 -4.91 -11.78
C ILE A 446 -23.22 -5.45 -10.78
N VAL A 447 -23.40 -5.18 -9.49
CA VAL A 447 -22.51 -5.72 -8.43
C VAL A 447 -22.57 -7.25 -8.44
N LEU A 448 -23.75 -7.86 -8.40
CA LEU A 448 -23.90 -9.32 -8.42
C LEU A 448 -23.17 -9.96 -9.61
N ARG A 449 -23.21 -9.32 -10.78
CA ARG A 449 -22.47 -9.79 -11.96
C ARG A 449 -20.95 -9.66 -11.76
N ALA A 450 -20.50 -8.57 -11.14
CA ALA A 450 -19.09 -8.34 -10.92
C ALA A 450 -18.48 -9.35 -9.93
N LEU A 451 -19.25 -9.77 -8.90
CA LEU A 451 -18.77 -10.74 -7.90
C LEU A 451 -18.42 -12.12 -8.45
N GLU A 452 -18.89 -12.48 -9.65
CA GLU A 452 -18.54 -13.73 -10.32
C GLU A 452 -17.19 -13.68 -11.03
N GLU A 453 -16.75 -12.48 -11.39
CA GLU A 453 -15.68 -12.30 -12.35
C GLU A 453 -14.29 -12.73 -11.83
N PRO A 454 -13.92 -12.55 -10.55
CA PRO A 454 -12.65 -13.05 -10.04
C PRO A 454 -12.52 -14.57 -10.19
N LEU A 455 -13.55 -15.35 -9.84
CA LEU A 455 -13.54 -16.79 -10.03
C LEU A 455 -13.51 -17.16 -11.53
N ARG A 456 -14.26 -16.44 -12.36
CA ARG A 456 -14.28 -16.63 -13.82
C ARG A 456 -12.90 -16.42 -14.40
N GLN A 457 -12.22 -15.32 -14.07
CA GLN A 457 -10.89 -14.98 -14.57
C GLN A 457 -9.83 -16.00 -14.10
N LEU A 458 -9.91 -16.45 -12.84
CA LEU A 458 -9.06 -17.52 -12.33
C LEU A 458 -9.19 -18.82 -13.15
N ALA A 459 -10.43 -19.19 -13.46
CA ALA A 459 -10.69 -20.37 -14.28
C ALA A 459 -10.16 -20.20 -15.72
N GLU A 460 -10.36 -19.04 -16.33
CA GLU A 460 -9.86 -18.71 -17.67
C GLU A 460 -8.33 -18.72 -17.72
N ASN A 461 -7.65 -18.15 -16.73
CA ASN A 461 -6.19 -18.19 -16.61
C ASN A 461 -5.69 -19.65 -16.41
N ALA A 462 -6.51 -20.51 -15.80
CA ALA A 462 -6.23 -21.94 -15.68
C ALA A 462 -6.54 -22.77 -16.93
N GLY A 463 -7.05 -22.14 -18.00
CA GLY A 463 -7.41 -22.81 -19.25
C GLY A 463 -8.78 -23.50 -19.21
N LEU A 464 -9.65 -23.14 -18.27
CA LEU A 464 -10.99 -23.66 -18.11
C LEU A 464 -12.05 -22.68 -18.65
N GLU A 465 -13.24 -23.19 -18.94
CA GLU A 465 -14.39 -22.33 -19.28
C GLU A 465 -14.95 -21.67 -18.02
N GLY A 466 -14.70 -20.37 -17.84
CA GLY A 466 -15.03 -19.64 -16.62
C GLY A 466 -16.51 -19.66 -16.26
N SER A 467 -17.40 -19.62 -17.27
CA SER A 467 -18.86 -19.68 -17.05
C SER A 467 -19.33 -21.01 -16.48
N VAL A 468 -18.71 -22.10 -16.90
CA VAL A 468 -19.01 -23.46 -16.41
C VAL A 468 -18.56 -23.58 -14.97
N VAL A 469 -17.31 -23.16 -14.68
CA VAL A 469 -16.74 -23.21 -13.32
C VAL A 469 -17.59 -22.40 -12.34
N VAL A 470 -17.96 -21.18 -12.67
CA VAL A 470 -18.83 -20.35 -11.80
C VAL A 470 -20.16 -21.05 -11.50
N ASN A 471 -20.79 -21.66 -12.51
CA ASN A 471 -22.04 -22.39 -12.32
C ASN A 471 -21.86 -23.65 -11.44
N ASP A 472 -20.76 -24.37 -11.58
CA ASP A 472 -20.48 -25.57 -10.79
C ASP A 472 -20.16 -25.23 -9.34
N VAL A 473 -19.38 -24.17 -9.09
CA VAL A 473 -19.11 -23.66 -7.73
C VAL A 473 -20.38 -23.15 -7.06
N ARG A 474 -21.33 -22.52 -7.80
CA ARG A 474 -22.63 -22.13 -7.24
C ARG A 474 -23.47 -23.30 -6.73
N LYS A 475 -23.32 -24.47 -7.34
CA LYS A 475 -24.03 -25.71 -6.96
C LYS A 475 -23.29 -26.51 -5.90
N ALA A 476 -22.01 -26.23 -5.68
CA ALA A 476 -21.19 -26.88 -4.69
C ALA A 476 -21.61 -26.53 -3.26
N LYS A 477 -21.08 -27.23 -2.28
CA LYS A 477 -21.31 -26.95 -0.87
C LYS A 477 -20.62 -25.65 -0.48
N LYS A 478 -21.12 -24.99 0.58
CA LYS A 478 -20.52 -23.78 1.12
C LYS A 478 -19.03 -24.01 1.42
N GLY A 479 -18.18 -23.06 1.02
CA GLY A 479 -16.73 -23.13 1.18
C GLY A 479 -16.00 -24.01 0.15
N GLN A 480 -16.72 -24.65 -0.77
CA GLN A 480 -16.09 -25.38 -1.88
C GLN A 480 -15.90 -24.48 -3.11
N GLY A 481 -14.79 -24.63 -3.79
CA GLY A 481 -14.46 -23.88 -4.99
C GLY A 481 -13.34 -24.50 -5.80
N LEU A 482 -12.95 -23.81 -6.87
CA LEU A 482 -11.90 -24.27 -7.78
C LEU A 482 -10.52 -24.16 -7.12
N ASN A 483 -9.84 -25.29 -7.02
CA ASN A 483 -8.38 -25.30 -6.89
C ASN A 483 -7.79 -25.17 -8.30
N ALA A 484 -7.35 -23.97 -8.66
CA ALA A 484 -6.85 -23.67 -9.98
C ALA A 484 -5.52 -24.39 -10.32
N ALA A 485 -4.80 -24.89 -9.31
CA ALA A 485 -3.59 -25.70 -9.53
C ALA A 485 -3.94 -27.11 -10.03
N SER A 486 -4.92 -27.80 -9.40
CA SER A 486 -5.36 -29.14 -9.77
C SER A 486 -6.55 -29.19 -10.72
N ASN A 487 -7.24 -28.08 -10.93
CA ASN A 487 -8.50 -27.96 -11.69
C ASN A 487 -9.68 -28.76 -11.09
N GLU A 488 -9.69 -28.97 -9.78
CA GLU A 488 -10.73 -29.71 -9.06
C GLU A 488 -11.52 -28.78 -8.13
N ILE A 489 -12.78 -29.14 -7.87
CA ILE A 489 -13.59 -28.47 -6.85
C ILE A 489 -13.34 -29.14 -5.49
N VAL A 490 -12.76 -28.38 -4.55
CA VAL A 490 -12.35 -28.86 -3.23
C VAL A 490 -12.90 -27.98 -2.12
N ASP A 491 -12.82 -28.43 -0.85
CA ASP A 491 -12.99 -27.57 0.30
C ASP A 491 -11.77 -26.62 0.39
N LEU A 492 -11.98 -25.33 0.13
CA LEU A 492 -10.90 -24.37 -0.04
C LEU A 492 -10.14 -24.14 1.28
N VAL A 493 -10.86 -24.02 2.39
CA VAL A 493 -10.22 -23.78 3.69
C VAL A 493 -9.40 -25.01 4.12
N ALA A 494 -9.92 -26.21 3.92
CA ALA A 494 -9.20 -27.46 4.21
C ALA A 494 -7.98 -27.64 3.28
N ALA A 495 -8.10 -27.21 2.02
CA ALA A 495 -6.99 -27.23 1.05
C ALA A 495 -5.97 -26.08 1.25
N GLY A 496 -6.20 -25.19 2.22
CA GLY A 496 -5.34 -24.04 2.48
C GLY A 496 -5.53 -22.87 1.51
N ILE A 497 -6.54 -22.90 0.62
CA ILE A 497 -6.84 -21.84 -0.34
C ILE A 497 -7.75 -20.81 0.34
N ILE A 498 -7.13 -19.79 0.90
CA ILE A 498 -7.77 -18.79 1.77
C ILE A 498 -7.33 -17.39 1.38
N ASP A 499 -8.21 -16.40 1.53
CA ASP A 499 -7.91 -14.99 1.32
C ASP A 499 -8.13 -14.22 2.63
N PRO A 500 -7.35 -13.16 2.92
CA PRO A 500 -7.68 -12.23 4.00
C PRO A 500 -9.02 -11.54 3.72
N ALA A 501 -9.87 -11.47 4.73
CA ALA A 501 -11.19 -10.82 4.61
C ALA A 501 -11.05 -9.33 4.25
N MET A 502 -10.04 -8.65 4.82
CA MET A 502 -9.70 -7.26 4.52
C MET A 502 -9.37 -7.06 3.04
N VAL A 503 -8.55 -7.93 2.45
CA VAL A 503 -8.19 -7.89 1.02
C VAL A 503 -9.43 -7.98 0.15
N THR A 504 -10.26 -8.99 0.41
CA THR A 504 -11.47 -9.27 -0.39
C THR A 504 -12.48 -8.12 -0.33
N ARG A 505 -12.73 -7.54 0.87
CA ARG A 505 -13.67 -6.42 1.01
C ARG A 505 -13.11 -5.11 0.44
N SER A 506 -11.82 -4.80 0.69
CA SER A 506 -11.19 -3.57 0.22
C SER A 506 -11.14 -3.53 -1.31
N ALA A 507 -10.83 -4.66 -1.95
CA ALA A 507 -10.88 -4.79 -3.41
C ALA A 507 -12.25 -4.40 -3.98
N LEU A 508 -13.34 -4.90 -3.39
CA LEU A 508 -14.69 -4.56 -3.83
C LEU A 508 -15.06 -3.09 -3.54
N GLN A 509 -14.74 -2.59 -2.34
CA GLN A 509 -15.07 -1.22 -1.95
C GLN A 509 -14.33 -0.19 -2.83
N ASN A 510 -13.04 -0.37 -3.07
CA ASN A 510 -12.24 0.54 -3.90
C ASN A 510 -12.68 0.47 -5.37
N ALA A 511 -12.94 -0.73 -5.90
CA ALA A 511 -13.48 -0.91 -7.23
C ALA A 511 -14.81 -0.17 -7.43
N ALA A 512 -15.76 -0.36 -6.51
CA ALA A 512 -17.06 0.28 -6.57
C ALA A 512 -16.96 1.81 -6.37
N SER A 513 -16.04 2.28 -5.53
CA SER A 513 -15.83 3.71 -5.27
C SER A 513 -15.46 4.46 -6.54
N ILE A 514 -14.52 3.96 -7.32
CA ILE A 514 -14.10 4.58 -8.58
C ILE A 514 -15.13 4.34 -9.69
N ALA A 515 -15.64 3.12 -9.81
CA ALA A 515 -16.60 2.79 -10.85
C ALA A 515 -17.87 3.66 -10.79
N LYS A 516 -18.44 3.86 -9.59
CA LYS A 516 -19.62 4.72 -9.43
C LYS A 516 -19.37 6.18 -9.83
N ASN A 517 -18.15 6.69 -9.65
CA ASN A 517 -17.77 8.03 -10.08
C ASN A 517 -17.67 8.11 -11.61
N ILE A 518 -17.08 7.11 -12.27
CA ILE A 518 -17.04 7.02 -13.73
C ILE A 518 -18.46 6.98 -14.31
N LEU A 519 -19.38 6.21 -13.71
CA LEU A 519 -20.77 6.10 -14.17
C LEU A 519 -21.53 7.43 -14.10
N THR A 520 -21.21 8.29 -13.13
CA THR A 520 -21.84 9.60 -12.93
C THR A 520 -21.12 10.74 -13.65
N THR A 521 -20.01 10.46 -14.37
CA THR A 521 -19.27 11.45 -15.13
C THR A 521 -20.02 11.85 -16.39
N GLU A 522 -20.13 13.15 -16.63
CA GLU A 522 -20.78 13.74 -17.82
C GLU A 522 -19.79 14.45 -18.72
N ALA A 523 -18.70 14.97 -18.18
CA ALA A 523 -17.67 15.69 -18.93
C ALA A 523 -16.27 15.31 -18.43
N ILE A 524 -15.32 15.29 -19.36
CA ILE A 524 -13.89 15.14 -19.08
C ILE A 524 -13.16 16.37 -19.60
N VAL A 525 -12.22 16.86 -18.82
CA VAL A 525 -11.34 17.97 -19.17
C VAL A 525 -9.90 17.47 -19.17
N ALA A 526 -9.21 17.55 -20.29
CA ALA A 526 -7.82 17.13 -20.41
C ALA A 526 -6.94 18.29 -20.93
N GLU A 527 -5.69 18.33 -20.52
CA GLU A 527 -4.68 19.18 -21.12
C GLU A 527 -4.13 18.49 -22.36
N VAL A 528 -4.21 19.18 -23.49
CA VAL A 528 -3.62 18.68 -24.74
C VAL A 528 -2.20 19.19 -24.84
N PRO A 529 -1.19 18.31 -25.03
CA PRO A 529 0.18 18.73 -25.27
C PRO A 529 0.21 19.70 -26.45
N GLU A 530 0.92 20.82 -26.32
CA GLU A 530 1.21 21.65 -27.49
C GLU A 530 1.95 20.75 -28.50
N LYS A 531 1.39 20.62 -29.71
CA LYS A 531 2.12 19.98 -30.81
C LYS A 531 3.42 20.76 -30.94
N GLU A 532 4.56 20.12 -30.71
CA GLU A 532 5.84 20.68 -31.08
C GLU A 532 5.70 21.17 -32.53
N GLY A 533 5.59 22.49 -32.68
CA GLY A 533 5.45 23.11 -33.98
C GLY A 533 6.62 22.63 -34.81
N ALA A 534 6.36 22.13 -35.99
CA ALA A 534 7.36 21.96 -37.03
C ALA A 534 8.03 23.33 -37.21
N GLY A 535 9.04 23.57 -36.38
CA GLY A 535 9.85 24.77 -36.39
C GLY A 535 10.56 24.82 -37.72
N GLY A 536 10.06 25.73 -38.57
CA GLY A 536 10.62 25.99 -39.85
C GLY A 536 12.11 26.24 -39.75
N GLY A 537 12.88 25.40 -40.38
CA GLY A 537 14.24 25.71 -40.75
C GLY A 537 14.23 26.97 -41.62
N GLY A 538 15.01 27.97 -41.25
CA GLY A 538 15.15 29.19 -42.03
C GLY A 538 15.81 30.32 -41.24
N GLY A 539 16.93 30.05 -40.57
CA GLY A 539 17.83 31.05 -40.09
C GLY A 539 19.11 30.99 -40.92
N GLY A 540 19.12 31.64 -42.09
CA GLY A 540 20.30 31.83 -42.89
C GLY A 540 21.39 32.48 -42.04
N MET A 541 22.60 31.92 -42.05
CA MET A 541 23.80 32.59 -41.57
C MET A 541 23.99 33.89 -42.37
N PRO A 542 24.27 35.04 -41.76
CA PRO A 542 24.73 36.19 -42.49
C PRO A 542 26.11 35.90 -43.05
N ASP A 543 26.22 36.05 -44.35
CA ASP A 543 27.48 36.03 -45.14
C ASP A 543 28.44 37.12 -44.62
N MET A 544 29.51 36.71 -43.97
CA MET A 544 30.61 37.57 -43.56
C MET A 544 31.74 37.54 -44.59
N SER A 545 31.46 37.75 -45.88
CA SER A 545 32.44 38.00 -46.91
C SER A 545 32.44 39.51 -47.29
N GLY A 546 33.11 40.31 -46.51
CA GLY A 546 33.28 41.71 -46.86
C GLY A 546 33.79 42.60 -45.75
N MET A 547 35.00 42.35 -45.28
CA MET A 547 35.90 43.39 -44.76
C MET A 547 37.31 42.87 -44.70
N MET A 548 38.02 43.18 -45.77
CA MET A 548 39.47 43.38 -45.69
C MET A 548 39.71 44.71 -45.03
#